data_5213ac87541c999edc62de7c4e777c19
#
_entry.id   5213ac87541c999edc62de7c4e777c19
#
_cell.length_a   1.000
_cell.length_b   1.000
_cell.length_c   1.000
_cell.angle_alpha   90.00
_cell.angle_beta   90.00
_cell.angle_gamma   90.00
#
_symmetry.space_group_name_H-M   'P 1'
#
loop_
_entity.id
_entity.type
_entity.pdbx_description
1 polymer ?
#
loop_
_entity_poly.entity_id
_entity_poly.type
_entity_poly.pdbx_seq_one_letter_code
_entity_poly.pdbx_strand_id
1 'polypeptide(L)'
;MKTFKCWTDKMTFRTFTFRAFYVLHFSLCTLLVAGCFDEPEPAYKSVPEDARVYLKEQGLVDLKGQSFDASKVDYLNLDRNALTNVDEVASLTALKWLRLNSNQLSALPSLGELKSLRRIYLSDNKFEEVPETLKDLPSLTDIDLSGNPVSEIPEWLAKKEGLEFLSFSRTKITKLPDDLSSWRRLKALQLGDLQMTPDEMARIRKSLPDVAIVF
;
A
#
# COMPACT_ATOMS: atom_id res chain seq x y z
N MET A 1 -25.17 -52.04 -26.41
CA MET A 1 -25.42 -51.79 -24.97
C MET A 1 -24.09 -51.92 -24.24
N LYS A 2 -23.77 -51.02 -23.37
CA LYS A 2 -22.50 -50.76 -22.63
C LYS A 2 -21.55 -49.88 -23.41
N THR A 3 -21.11 -48.74 -23.00
CA THR A 3 -21.04 -48.01 -21.77
C THR A 3 -20.33 -46.72 -22.09
N PHE A 4 -20.97 -45.60 -22.01
CA PHE A 4 -20.31 -44.29 -21.99
C PHE A 4 -20.39 -43.81 -20.52
N LYS A 5 -19.37 -44.08 -19.76
CA LYS A 5 -19.13 -43.44 -18.46
C LYS A 5 -17.68 -43.72 -18.08
N CYS A 6 -16.79 -42.85 -18.44
CA CYS A 6 -15.52 -42.64 -17.74
C CYS A 6 -14.63 -41.65 -18.53
N TRP A 7 -15.01 -40.37 -18.59
CA TRP A 7 -14.10 -39.37 -19.14
C TRP A 7 -14.20 -38.01 -18.46
N THR A 8 -15.03 -37.85 -17.46
CA THR A 8 -15.20 -36.56 -16.75
C THR A 8 -14.48 -36.50 -15.40
N ASP A 9 -14.00 -37.62 -14.83
CA ASP A 9 -13.40 -37.61 -13.50
C ASP A 9 -11.87 -37.43 -13.45
N LYS A 10 -11.20 -37.37 -14.61
CA LYS A 10 -9.74 -37.20 -14.61
C LYS A 10 -9.26 -35.76 -14.76
N MET A 11 -10.13 -34.78 -15.04
CA MET A 11 -9.72 -33.37 -15.17
C MET A 11 -9.81 -32.57 -13.85
N THR A 12 -10.59 -33.01 -12.88
CA THR A 12 -10.74 -32.29 -11.60
C THR A 12 -9.60 -32.56 -10.62
N PHE A 13 -8.90 -33.70 -10.74
CA PHE A 13 -7.79 -34.00 -9.82
C PHE A 13 -6.46 -33.34 -10.16
N ARG A 14 -6.25 -32.87 -11.39
CA ARG A 14 -5.00 -32.20 -11.77
C ARG A 14 -4.92 -30.73 -11.39
N THR A 15 -6.04 -30.07 -11.21
CA THR A 15 -6.08 -28.65 -10.79
C THR A 15 -5.91 -28.46 -9.29
N PHE A 16 -6.25 -29.48 -8.48
CA PHE A 16 -6.13 -29.39 -7.03
C PHE A 16 -4.68 -29.58 -6.52
N THR A 17 -3.89 -30.42 -7.18
CA THR A 17 -2.49 -30.66 -6.82
C THR A 17 -1.56 -29.50 -7.19
N PHE A 18 -1.89 -28.72 -8.23
CA PHE A 18 -1.07 -27.56 -8.62
C PHE A 18 -1.27 -26.35 -7.68
N ARG A 19 -2.46 -26.16 -7.10
CA ARG A 19 -2.70 -25.10 -6.11
C ARG A 19 -2.07 -25.40 -4.75
N ALA A 20 -2.07 -26.66 -4.32
CA ALA A 20 -1.45 -27.05 -3.05
C ALA A 20 0.09 -26.95 -3.09
N PHE A 21 0.73 -27.19 -4.24
CA PHE A 21 2.19 -27.06 -4.39
C PHE A 21 2.65 -25.60 -4.46
N TYR A 22 1.81 -24.69 -4.98
CA TYR A 22 2.15 -23.26 -5.04
C TYR A 22 2.05 -22.59 -3.66
N VAL A 23 1.09 -23.00 -2.83
CA VAL A 23 0.92 -22.46 -1.46
C VAL A 23 2.04 -22.95 -0.52
N LEU A 24 2.53 -24.20 -0.68
CA LEU A 24 3.62 -24.72 0.16
C LEU A 24 5.01 -24.18 -0.22
N HIS A 25 5.24 -23.83 -1.48
CA HIS A 25 6.52 -23.22 -1.90
C HIS A 25 6.59 -21.72 -1.57
N PHE A 26 5.46 -21.02 -1.51
CA PHE A 26 5.40 -19.62 -1.10
C PHE A 26 5.64 -19.44 0.41
N SER A 27 5.25 -20.41 1.23
CA SER A 27 5.43 -20.34 2.69
C SER A 27 6.89 -20.51 3.15
N LEU A 28 7.76 -21.11 2.33
CA LEU A 28 9.19 -21.27 2.69
C LEU A 28 10.10 -20.18 2.11
N CYS A 29 9.66 -19.47 1.06
CA CYS A 29 10.42 -18.37 0.47
C CYS A 29 10.15 -17.01 1.16
N THR A 30 9.08 -16.89 1.95
CA THR A 30 8.71 -15.64 2.64
C THR A 30 9.52 -15.36 3.91
N LEU A 31 10.41 -16.27 4.31
CA LEU A 31 11.29 -16.07 5.46
C LEU A 31 12.64 -15.42 5.09
N LEU A 32 12.91 -15.15 3.80
CA LEU A 32 14.23 -14.64 3.36
C LEU A 32 14.19 -13.42 2.44
N VAL A 33 13.02 -12.88 2.09
CA VAL A 33 12.92 -11.64 1.33
C VAL A 33 12.03 -10.67 2.10
N ALA A 34 12.66 -9.88 2.95
CA ALA A 34 12.05 -8.69 3.53
C ALA A 34 11.66 -7.73 2.38
N GLY A 35 10.37 -7.67 2.03
CA GLY A 35 9.98 -6.69 1.02
C GLY A 35 8.57 -6.79 0.42
N CYS A 36 7.87 -7.87 0.57
CA CYS A 36 6.49 -7.93 0.11
C CYS A 36 5.64 -8.59 1.20
N PHE A 37 5.30 -7.82 2.22
CA PHE A 37 4.14 -8.19 3.01
C PHE A 37 2.91 -7.87 2.16
N ASP A 38 2.35 -8.88 1.47
CA ASP A 38 0.90 -8.90 1.33
C ASP A 38 0.38 -8.99 2.76
N GLU A 39 0.16 -7.84 3.40
CA GLU A 39 -0.57 -7.81 4.67
C GLU A 39 -1.87 -8.60 4.44
N PRO A 40 -2.18 -9.58 5.30
CA PRO A 40 -3.49 -10.22 5.23
C PRO A 40 -4.51 -9.08 5.30
N GLU A 41 -5.36 -8.97 4.29
CA GLU A 41 -6.43 -7.96 4.29
C GLU A 41 -7.08 -8.00 5.66
N PRO A 42 -7.11 -6.91 6.40
CA PRO A 42 -7.71 -6.92 7.73
C PRO A 42 -9.09 -7.51 7.59
N ALA A 43 -9.42 -8.48 8.44
CA ALA A 43 -10.74 -9.08 8.49
C ALA A 43 -11.76 -7.98 8.89
N TYR A 44 -12.12 -7.16 7.92
CA TYR A 44 -13.16 -6.14 8.02
C TYR A 44 -14.49 -6.89 8.04
N LYS A 45 -14.83 -7.42 9.21
CA LYS A 45 -16.17 -7.96 9.46
C LYS A 45 -17.16 -6.82 9.23
N SER A 46 -18.00 -6.94 8.21
CA SER A 46 -19.20 -6.14 7.96
C SER A 46 -19.13 -4.96 6.98
N VAL A 47 -18.18 -4.89 6.05
CA VAL A 47 -18.34 -3.93 4.94
C VAL A 47 -19.17 -4.61 3.85
N PRO A 48 -20.24 -3.99 3.34
CA PRO A 48 -20.99 -4.51 2.20
C PRO A 48 -20.06 -4.79 1.02
N GLU A 49 -20.31 -5.87 0.28
CA GLU A 49 -19.47 -6.29 -0.84
C GLU A 49 -19.40 -5.22 -1.95
N ASP A 50 -20.43 -4.38 -2.05
CA ASP A 50 -20.56 -3.26 -2.96
C ASP A 50 -19.71 -2.01 -2.57
N ALA A 51 -19.17 -1.98 -1.35
CA ALA A 51 -18.27 -0.90 -0.90
C ALA A 51 -16.80 -1.13 -1.26
N ARG A 52 -16.45 -2.31 -1.78
CA ARG A 52 -15.09 -2.68 -2.15
C ARG A 52 -14.95 -2.83 -3.64
N VAL A 53 -14.02 -2.09 -4.23
CA VAL A 53 -13.73 -2.13 -5.65
C VAL A 53 -12.33 -2.69 -5.90
N TYR A 54 -12.25 -3.75 -6.68
CA TYR A 54 -11.01 -4.44 -7.04
C TYR A 54 -10.75 -4.31 -8.53
N LEU A 55 -9.83 -3.43 -8.90
CA LEU A 55 -9.38 -3.18 -10.27
C LEU A 55 -7.88 -3.45 -10.44
N LYS A 56 -7.34 -4.33 -9.59
CA LYS A 56 -5.94 -4.76 -9.64
C LYS A 56 -5.65 -5.51 -10.96
N GLU A 57 -4.50 -5.21 -11.60
CA GLU A 57 -4.00 -5.94 -12.78
C GLU A 57 -4.96 -5.89 -13.99
N GLN A 58 -5.69 -4.80 -14.16
CA GLN A 58 -6.63 -4.63 -15.28
C GLN A 58 -6.00 -3.91 -16.50
N GLY A 59 -4.70 -3.56 -16.43
CA GLY A 59 -4.03 -2.83 -17.50
C GLY A 59 -4.53 -1.40 -17.69
N LEU A 60 -5.12 -0.79 -16.66
CA LEU A 60 -5.69 0.55 -16.73
C LEU A 60 -4.59 1.59 -16.89
N VAL A 61 -4.80 2.54 -17.79
CA VAL A 61 -3.94 3.71 -18.01
C VAL A 61 -4.53 4.99 -17.41
N ASP A 62 -5.84 5.02 -17.25
CA ASP A 62 -6.62 6.05 -16.54
C ASP A 62 -7.91 5.43 -15.97
N LEU A 63 -8.70 6.22 -15.25
CA LEU A 63 -9.97 5.79 -14.68
C LEU A 63 -11.19 6.32 -15.46
N LYS A 64 -10.97 6.91 -16.63
CA LYS A 64 -12.06 7.40 -17.47
C LYS A 64 -13.01 6.28 -17.87
N GLY A 65 -14.30 6.52 -17.69
CA GLY A 65 -15.33 5.53 -17.96
C GLY A 65 -15.57 4.53 -16.83
N GLN A 66 -14.76 4.53 -15.76
CA GLN A 66 -15.10 3.82 -14.52
C GLN A 66 -16.20 4.59 -13.79
N SER A 67 -17.19 3.87 -13.31
CA SER A 67 -18.28 4.46 -12.50
C SER A 67 -18.20 3.94 -11.08
N PHE A 68 -18.01 4.86 -10.14
CA PHE A 68 -17.95 4.55 -8.71
C PHE A 68 -19.13 5.19 -7.98
N ASP A 69 -19.73 4.47 -7.04
CA ASP A 69 -20.63 5.11 -6.06
C ASP A 69 -19.79 5.80 -4.98
N ALA A 70 -19.56 7.09 -5.17
CA ALA A 70 -18.69 7.90 -4.32
C ALA A 70 -19.09 7.89 -2.83
N SER A 71 -20.36 7.62 -2.52
CA SER A 71 -20.90 7.58 -1.16
C SER A 71 -20.73 6.22 -0.49
N LYS A 72 -20.40 5.16 -1.24
CA LYS A 72 -20.33 3.80 -0.74
C LYS A 72 -18.93 3.21 -0.75
N VAL A 73 -18.12 3.53 -1.79
CA VAL A 73 -16.79 2.93 -1.95
C VAL A 73 -15.88 3.33 -0.79
N ASP A 74 -15.56 2.38 0.08
CA ASP A 74 -14.67 2.59 1.22
C ASP A 74 -13.28 1.93 1.03
N TYR A 75 -13.16 0.99 0.09
CA TYR A 75 -11.93 0.34 -0.31
C TYR A 75 -11.78 0.34 -1.82
N LEU A 76 -10.65 0.82 -2.34
CA LEU A 76 -10.32 0.82 -3.76
C LEU A 76 -8.92 0.24 -3.98
N ASN A 77 -8.84 -0.85 -4.72
CA ASN A 77 -7.58 -1.47 -5.11
C ASN A 77 -7.34 -1.30 -6.61
N LEU A 78 -6.33 -0.50 -6.93
CA LEU A 78 -5.85 -0.19 -8.27
C LEU A 78 -4.40 -0.66 -8.50
N ASP A 79 -3.91 -1.57 -7.66
CA ASP A 79 -2.53 -2.07 -7.74
C ASP A 79 -2.21 -2.67 -9.12
N ARG A 80 -0.95 -2.54 -9.54
CA ARG A 80 -0.40 -3.17 -10.75
C ARG A 80 -1.18 -2.83 -12.03
N ASN A 81 -1.35 -1.53 -12.26
CA ASN A 81 -1.87 -0.97 -13.48
C ASN A 81 -0.81 -0.06 -14.14
N ALA A 82 -1.19 0.70 -15.16
CA ALA A 82 -0.32 1.66 -15.83
C ALA A 82 -0.80 3.11 -15.61
N LEU A 83 -1.45 3.38 -14.47
CA LEU A 83 -2.06 4.66 -14.17
C LEU A 83 -1.01 5.78 -14.07
N THR A 84 -1.27 6.88 -14.75
CA THR A 84 -0.47 8.12 -14.69
C THR A 84 -1.17 9.24 -13.93
N ASN A 85 -2.50 9.15 -13.81
CA ASN A 85 -3.30 10.00 -12.92
C ASN A 85 -4.47 9.21 -12.32
N VAL A 86 -5.12 9.78 -11.31
CA VAL A 86 -6.25 9.19 -10.58
C VAL A 86 -7.22 10.27 -10.12
N ASP A 87 -7.50 11.24 -10.98
CA ASP A 87 -8.33 12.42 -10.63
C ASP A 87 -9.73 12.02 -10.14
N GLU A 88 -10.29 10.94 -10.69
CA GLU A 88 -11.61 10.43 -10.34
C GLU A 88 -11.71 9.98 -8.87
N VAL A 89 -10.58 9.59 -8.27
CA VAL A 89 -10.53 9.16 -6.86
C VAL A 89 -10.89 10.31 -5.91
N ALA A 90 -10.61 11.56 -6.28
CA ALA A 90 -10.88 12.72 -5.44
C ALA A 90 -12.36 12.87 -5.03
N SER A 91 -13.28 12.28 -5.79
CA SER A 91 -14.71 12.32 -5.53
C SER A 91 -15.20 11.27 -4.51
N LEU A 92 -14.38 10.26 -4.17
CA LEU A 92 -14.77 9.10 -3.36
C LEU A 92 -14.75 9.43 -1.86
N THR A 93 -15.67 10.24 -1.39
CA THR A 93 -15.68 10.81 -0.02
C THR A 93 -15.83 9.77 1.11
N ALA A 94 -16.37 8.59 0.81
CA ALA A 94 -16.46 7.47 1.75
C ALA A 94 -15.17 6.67 1.89
N LEU A 95 -14.15 6.93 1.04
CA LEU A 95 -12.96 6.10 0.92
C LEU A 95 -12.14 6.11 2.21
N LYS A 96 -11.80 4.91 2.69
CA LYS A 96 -10.97 4.68 3.88
C LYS A 96 -9.61 4.07 3.53
N TRP A 97 -9.57 3.33 2.44
CA TRP A 97 -8.37 2.61 2.04
C TRP A 97 -8.18 2.67 0.52
N LEU A 98 -7.03 3.21 0.09
CA LEU A 98 -6.64 3.38 -1.30
C LEU A 98 -5.33 2.65 -1.57
N ARG A 99 -5.35 1.73 -2.54
CA ARG A 99 -4.16 1.03 -3.02
C ARG A 99 -3.86 1.40 -4.46
N LEU A 100 -2.66 1.88 -4.69
CA LEU A 100 -2.14 2.37 -5.97
C LEU A 100 -0.73 1.84 -6.26
N ASN A 101 -0.34 0.75 -5.60
CA ASN A 101 1.00 0.19 -5.75
C ASN A 101 1.29 -0.24 -7.19
N SER A 102 2.55 -0.13 -7.60
CA SER A 102 3.01 -0.57 -8.92
C SER A 102 2.21 0.06 -10.07
N ASN A 103 2.24 1.38 -10.12
CA ASN A 103 1.67 2.21 -11.19
C ASN A 103 2.74 3.16 -11.76
N GLN A 104 2.32 4.21 -12.44
CA GLN A 104 3.22 5.21 -13.04
C GLN A 104 2.94 6.62 -12.52
N LEU A 105 2.42 6.73 -11.31
CA LEU A 105 2.03 8.01 -10.71
C LEU A 105 3.27 8.81 -10.28
N SER A 106 3.30 10.08 -10.62
CA SER A 106 4.29 11.05 -10.13
C SER A 106 3.66 12.15 -9.26
N ALA A 107 2.33 12.26 -9.28
CA ALA A 107 1.57 13.19 -8.47
C ALA A 107 0.20 12.57 -8.10
N LEU A 108 -0.43 13.13 -7.06
CA LEU A 108 -1.82 12.84 -6.70
C LEU A 108 -2.68 14.08 -6.94
N PRO A 109 -3.97 13.92 -7.26
CA PRO A 109 -4.92 15.03 -7.26
C PRO A 109 -5.11 15.59 -5.84
N SER A 110 -5.87 16.68 -5.72
CA SER A 110 -6.32 17.14 -4.41
C SER A 110 -7.22 16.08 -3.76
N LEU A 111 -6.81 15.56 -2.61
CA LEU A 111 -7.55 14.53 -1.87
C LEU A 111 -8.25 15.12 -0.63
N GLY A 112 -8.30 16.45 -0.49
CA GLY A 112 -8.77 17.12 0.71
C GLY A 112 -10.21 16.78 1.14
N GLU A 113 -11.04 16.28 0.23
CA GLU A 113 -12.40 15.83 0.54
C GLU A 113 -12.47 14.40 1.12
N LEU A 114 -11.38 13.63 1.02
CA LEU A 114 -11.32 12.25 1.52
C LEU A 114 -11.08 12.22 3.05
N LYS A 115 -11.93 12.86 3.82
CA LYS A 115 -11.76 13.03 5.28
C LYS A 115 -11.71 11.70 6.05
N SER A 116 -12.23 10.63 5.47
CA SER A 116 -12.25 9.28 6.07
C SER A 116 -11.05 8.42 5.68
N LEU A 117 -10.17 8.89 4.77
CA LEU A 117 -9.05 8.11 4.26
C LEU A 117 -8.02 7.87 5.38
N ARG A 118 -7.78 6.59 5.67
CA ARG A 118 -6.87 6.12 6.71
C ARG A 118 -5.59 5.54 6.15
N ARG A 119 -5.68 4.81 5.03
CA ARG A 119 -4.55 4.09 4.47
C ARG A 119 -4.37 4.41 3.01
N ILE A 120 -3.15 4.78 2.64
CA ILE A 120 -2.76 5.01 1.25
C ILE A 120 -1.47 4.26 0.95
N TYR A 121 -1.51 3.41 -0.07
CA TYR A 121 -0.38 2.63 -0.53
C TYR A 121 0.01 3.05 -1.94
N LEU A 122 1.22 3.57 -2.07
CA LEU A 122 1.78 4.21 -3.27
C LEU A 122 3.10 3.57 -3.69
N SER A 123 3.42 2.37 -3.20
CA SER A 123 4.71 1.74 -3.47
C SER A 123 4.94 1.52 -4.97
N ASP A 124 6.21 1.53 -5.37
CA ASP A 124 6.64 1.26 -6.75
C ASP A 124 5.93 2.17 -7.79
N ASN A 125 6.04 3.48 -7.58
CA ASN A 125 5.57 4.55 -8.46
C ASN A 125 6.72 5.50 -8.82
N LYS A 126 6.42 6.71 -9.29
CA LYS A 126 7.41 7.71 -9.75
C LYS A 126 7.40 8.99 -8.91
N PHE A 127 7.00 8.93 -7.65
CA PHE A 127 7.02 10.09 -6.76
C PHE A 127 8.45 10.48 -6.41
N GLU A 128 8.86 11.70 -6.75
CA GLU A 128 10.16 12.27 -6.37
C GLU A 128 10.09 12.95 -5.01
N GLU A 129 8.88 13.36 -4.60
CA GLU A 129 8.58 14.00 -3.33
C GLU A 129 7.37 13.33 -2.67
N VAL A 130 7.24 13.46 -1.35
CA VAL A 130 6.03 13.06 -0.65
C VAL A 130 4.87 13.96 -1.07
N PRO A 131 3.76 13.42 -1.63
CA PRO A 131 2.66 14.23 -2.14
C PRO A 131 2.07 15.16 -1.06
N GLU A 132 2.11 16.47 -1.30
CA GLU A 132 1.65 17.47 -0.31
C GLU A 132 0.15 17.35 -0.03
N THR A 133 -0.64 16.82 -0.96
CA THR A 133 -2.08 16.56 -0.78
C THR A 133 -2.39 15.63 0.39
N LEU A 134 -1.42 14.84 0.87
CA LEU A 134 -1.57 13.97 2.04
C LEU A 134 -1.59 14.75 3.37
N LYS A 135 -1.11 16.00 3.35
CA LYS A 135 -1.10 16.88 4.53
C LYS A 135 -2.51 17.12 5.06
N ASP A 136 -3.46 17.34 4.15
CA ASP A 136 -4.82 17.77 4.45
C ASP A 136 -5.78 16.62 4.81
N LEU A 137 -5.25 15.40 4.93
CA LEU A 137 -6.00 14.20 5.29
C LEU A 137 -5.96 13.96 6.82
N PRO A 138 -7.04 14.32 7.55
CA PRO A 138 -7.01 14.32 9.02
C PRO A 138 -7.01 12.92 9.63
N SER A 139 -7.54 11.93 8.93
CA SER A 139 -7.68 10.55 9.44
C SER A 139 -6.54 9.62 9.01
N LEU A 140 -5.55 10.12 8.26
CA LEU A 140 -4.50 9.29 7.66
C LEU A 140 -3.58 8.72 8.74
N THR A 141 -3.47 7.40 8.76
CA THR A 141 -2.65 6.64 9.72
C THR A 141 -1.53 5.86 9.06
N ASP A 142 -1.72 5.41 7.80
CA ASP A 142 -0.78 4.54 7.11
C ASP A 142 -0.41 5.12 5.75
N ILE A 143 0.91 5.26 5.50
CA ILE A 143 1.47 5.73 4.25
C ILE A 143 2.59 4.79 3.82
N ASP A 144 2.49 4.26 2.61
CA ASP A 144 3.56 3.49 1.98
C ASP A 144 4.01 4.21 0.70
N LEU A 145 5.27 4.66 0.68
CA LEU A 145 5.95 5.28 -0.46
C LEU A 145 7.18 4.48 -0.89
N SER A 146 7.29 3.22 -0.46
CA SER A 146 8.43 2.37 -0.82
C SER A 146 8.63 2.24 -2.33
N GLY A 147 9.87 2.08 -2.78
CA GLY A 147 10.18 1.93 -4.20
C GLY A 147 9.91 3.17 -5.06
N ASN A 148 9.80 4.35 -4.46
CA ASN A 148 9.70 5.63 -5.15
C ASN A 148 11.03 6.40 -5.07
N PRO A 149 11.36 7.30 -6.03
CA PRO A 149 12.58 8.10 -5.97
C PRO A 149 12.53 9.28 -4.97
N VAL A 150 11.69 9.20 -3.93
CA VAL A 150 11.60 10.21 -2.87
C VAL A 150 12.94 10.38 -2.18
N SER A 151 13.41 11.63 -2.05
CA SER A 151 14.71 11.96 -1.46
C SER A 151 14.66 12.63 -0.09
N GLU A 152 13.51 13.21 0.27
CA GLU A 152 13.34 13.95 1.53
C GLU A 152 11.98 13.69 2.16
N ILE A 153 11.94 13.75 3.48
CA ILE A 153 10.69 13.75 4.25
C ILE A 153 10.37 15.20 4.58
N PRO A 154 9.25 15.74 4.09
CA PRO A 154 8.89 17.13 4.33
C PRO A 154 8.54 17.37 5.80
N GLU A 155 8.77 18.59 6.26
CA GLU A 155 8.55 18.97 7.65
C GLU A 155 7.11 18.77 8.13
N TRP A 156 6.13 18.97 7.24
CA TRP A 156 4.73 18.75 7.57
C TRP A 156 4.44 17.28 7.92
N LEU A 157 5.11 16.31 7.25
CA LEU A 157 4.94 14.88 7.54
C LEU A 157 5.59 14.51 8.88
N ALA A 158 6.75 15.11 9.18
CA ALA A 158 7.40 14.94 10.48
C ALA A 158 6.53 15.45 11.64
N LYS A 159 5.71 16.48 11.39
CA LYS A 159 4.78 17.07 12.35
C LYS A 159 3.37 16.43 12.32
N LYS A 160 3.10 15.54 11.39
CA LYS A 160 1.78 14.90 11.27
C LYS A 160 1.56 13.90 12.39
N GLU A 161 0.58 14.20 13.22
CA GLU A 161 0.17 13.31 14.31
C GLU A 161 -0.74 12.18 13.82
N GLY A 162 -0.84 11.11 14.60
CA GLY A 162 -1.77 10.01 14.35
C GLY A 162 -1.27 8.95 13.39
N LEU A 163 -0.07 9.09 12.83
CA LEU A 163 0.54 8.07 11.97
C LEU A 163 0.86 6.81 12.78
N GLU A 164 0.51 5.66 12.21
CA GLU A 164 0.75 4.34 12.79
C GLU A 164 1.74 3.50 11.96
N PHE A 165 1.74 3.69 10.65
CA PHE A 165 2.62 2.98 9.72
C PHE A 165 3.21 3.94 8.69
N LEU A 166 4.54 3.89 8.52
CA LEU A 166 5.26 4.59 7.46
C LEU A 166 6.24 3.64 6.77
N SER A 167 6.26 3.65 5.44
CA SER A 167 7.25 2.93 4.66
C SER A 167 7.89 3.84 3.62
N PHE A 168 9.23 3.87 3.64
CA PHE A 168 10.10 4.55 2.68
C PHE A 168 11.20 3.62 2.17
N SER A 169 11.04 2.31 2.31
CA SER A 169 12.02 1.34 1.84
C SER A 169 12.33 1.55 0.36
N ARG A 170 13.57 1.35 -0.06
CA ARG A 170 13.99 1.50 -1.47
C ARG A 170 13.69 2.89 -2.05
N THR A 171 13.80 3.94 -1.24
CA THR A 171 13.76 5.34 -1.68
C THR A 171 15.17 5.95 -1.70
N LYS A 172 15.29 7.25 -2.00
CA LYS A 172 16.57 7.97 -1.98
C LYS A 172 16.82 8.74 -0.68
N ILE A 173 15.99 8.51 0.34
CA ILE A 173 16.13 9.18 1.65
C ILE A 173 17.40 8.70 2.33
N THR A 174 18.22 9.65 2.78
CA THR A 174 19.48 9.36 3.50
C THR A 174 19.42 9.78 4.96
N LYS A 175 18.49 10.65 5.32
CA LYS A 175 18.31 11.20 6.67
C LYS A 175 16.82 11.45 6.94
N LEU A 176 16.39 11.18 8.19
CA LEU A 176 15.07 11.61 8.67
C LEU A 176 15.14 13.01 9.29
N PRO A 177 14.01 13.73 9.39
CA PRO A 177 13.92 14.98 10.13
C PRO A 177 14.50 14.87 11.55
N ASP A 178 15.02 15.95 12.07
CA ASP A 178 15.66 15.95 13.39
C ASP A 178 14.64 15.74 14.52
N ASP A 179 13.45 16.31 14.40
CA ASP A 179 12.36 16.14 15.36
C ASP A 179 11.35 15.10 14.87
N LEU A 180 11.27 13.96 15.53
CA LEU A 180 10.33 12.87 15.30
C LEU A 180 9.29 12.75 16.42
N SER A 181 9.17 13.75 17.29
CA SER A 181 8.32 13.70 18.49
C SER A 181 6.83 13.53 18.20
N SER A 182 6.36 13.95 17.02
CA SER A 182 4.95 13.78 16.59
C SER A 182 4.63 12.35 16.17
N TRP A 183 5.62 11.49 15.90
CA TRP A 183 5.42 10.11 15.51
C TRP A 183 5.24 9.14 16.71
N ARG A 184 4.68 9.63 17.83
CA ARG A 184 4.49 8.84 19.05
C ARG A 184 3.52 7.68 18.92
N ARG A 185 2.62 7.73 17.91
CA ARG A 185 1.68 6.64 17.62
C ARG A 185 2.20 5.66 16.59
N LEU A 186 3.37 5.94 16.02
CA LEU A 186 3.95 5.07 15.02
C LEU A 186 4.24 3.70 15.62
N LYS A 187 3.76 2.66 14.98
CA LYS A 187 3.95 1.26 15.37
C LYS A 187 5.06 0.62 14.55
N ALA A 188 5.13 0.99 13.26
CA ALA A 188 6.15 0.46 12.36
C ALA A 188 6.68 1.56 11.43
N LEU A 189 8.01 1.53 11.21
CA LEU A 189 8.74 2.38 10.28
C LEU A 189 9.63 1.49 9.43
N GLN A 190 9.37 1.45 8.12
CA GLN A 190 10.16 0.66 7.18
C GLN A 190 11.11 1.57 6.41
N LEU A 191 12.40 1.32 6.54
CA LEU A 191 13.52 2.06 5.96
C LEU A 191 14.51 1.10 5.25
N GLY A 192 14.04 -0.07 4.85
CA GLY A 192 14.88 -1.09 4.20
C GLY A 192 15.51 -0.59 2.92
N ASP A 193 16.75 -0.99 2.68
CA ASP A 193 17.51 -0.65 1.47
C ASP A 193 17.77 0.85 1.26
N LEU A 194 17.78 1.65 2.34
CA LEU A 194 18.19 3.05 2.29
C LEU A 194 19.70 3.22 2.51
N GLN A 195 20.27 4.25 1.88
CA GLN A 195 21.68 4.61 2.05
C GLN A 195 21.87 5.51 3.30
N MET A 196 21.54 4.97 4.48
CA MET A 196 21.70 5.67 5.75
C MET A 196 23.02 5.32 6.43
N THR A 197 23.61 6.30 7.12
CA THR A 197 24.81 6.06 7.95
C THR A 197 24.44 5.29 9.22
N PRO A 198 25.37 4.51 9.81
CA PRO A 198 25.14 3.84 11.10
C PRO A 198 24.76 4.80 12.22
N ASP A 199 25.32 6.02 12.22
CA ASP A 199 25.02 7.06 13.21
C ASP A 199 23.57 7.54 13.08
N GLU A 200 23.08 7.71 11.85
CA GLU A 200 21.69 8.08 11.60
C GLU A 200 20.73 6.98 12.03
N MET A 201 21.02 5.72 11.70
CA MET A 201 20.21 4.58 12.17
C MET A 201 20.16 4.51 13.69
N ALA A 202 21.30 4.75 14.38
CA ALA A 202 21.35 4.80 15.83
C ALA A 202 20.54 5.96 16.42
N ARG A 203 20.59 7.14 15.77
CA ARG A 203 19.80 8.32 16.14
C ARG A 203 18.30 8.03 16.06
N ILE A 204 17.85 7.43 14.96
CA ILE A 204 16.44 7.09 14.72
C ILE A 204 15.94 6.11 15.78
N ARG A 205 16.68 5.02 16.05
CA ARG A 205 16.32 4.06 17.11
C ARG A 205 16.19 4.71 18.48
N LYS A 206 17.09 5.64 18.79
CA LYS A 206 17.04 6.38 20.07
C LYS A 206 15.84 7.32 20.15
N SER A 207 15.45 7.94 19.03
CA SER A 207 14.32 8.87 18.98
C SER A 207 12.96 8.18 19.01
N LEU A 208 12.90 6.92 18.57
CA LEU A 208 11.67 6.12 18.42
C LEU A 208 11.83 4.74 19.09
N PRO A 209 12.01 4.68 20.43
CA PRO A 209 12.37 3.44 21.14
C PRO A 209 11.27 2.37 21.09
N ASP A 210 10.00 2.76 20.97
CA ASP A 210 8.85 1.86 21.01
C ASP A 210 8.33 1.49 19.60
N VAL A 211 9.00 1.96 18.54
CA VAL A 211 8.61 1.73 17.15
C VAL A 211 9.36 0.53 16.59
N ALA A 212 8.63 -0.37 15.90
CA ALA A 212 9.27 -1.43 15.12
C ALA A 212 9.94 -0.83 13.86
N ILE A 213 11.28 -0.76 13.87
CA ILE A 213 12.05 -0.16 12.78
C ILE A 213 12.77 -1.25 11.98
N VAL A 214 12.57 -1.27 10.68
CA VAL A 214 13.29 -2.12 9.71
C VAL A 214 14.21 -1.22 8.89
N PHE A 215 15.52 -1.56 8.86
CA PHE A 215 16.54 -0.89 8.04
C PHE A 215 17.02 -1.80 6.93
#